data_654e991a722d581b605831e6554b835d
#
_entry.id   654e991a722d581b605831e6554b835d
#
_cell.length_a   1.000
_cell.length_b   1.000
_cell.length_c   1.000
_cell.angle_alpha   90.00
_cell.angle_beta   90.00
_cell.angle_gamma   90.00
#
_symmetry.space_group_name_H-M   'P 1'
#
loop_
_entity.id
_entity.type
_entity.pdbx_description
1 polymer ?
#
loop_
_entity_poly.entity_id
_entity_poly.type
_entity_poly.pdbx_seq_one_letter_code
_entity_poly.pdbx_strand_id
1 'polypeptide(L)'
;KDQKFKIFCGQGNNGGDGLAIARMLHEVGLGVRVVRAKHKPEASAENATNWERAIASGVAAIDLSAGEQLPRIGPHDVIIDALYGTGLRTAIEGWVASLIEAVNTSGAMVVAIDMPSGLLAEPEEGTDRGAVIRANRTITFEVPKLAFFFAENAANVGQWEVLPIGLDAQFIAKQPTDHHLLGDQDVRSLLGSRPRFAHKGTFGHSLLIAGSSGKMGAAVLATRSALRSGTGLVTARVPQEERTILQTTAPEAMCSVDRDAGDGIGSLPDLASFTAVGIGPGMGVTADTVLILKNLIQSVRTPCVIDADALNILAENPTWLSFLPQGTILTPHPKEFDRLVGVLSNSGHERLQRARELAIRSRCHLVLKGAWTAICEPTGHVYFNPTGNPGMAKGGSGDALTGLIIGLLAQGYAPKEACVLGVYLHGLAGDLAAKRIGMDGMTAGDLVDAIPAAWRRLRSGSEQVRG
;
A
#
# COMPACT_ATOMS: atom_id res chain seq x y z
N LYS A 1 32.58 -19.11 8.95
CA LYS A 1 32.49 -19.85 10.24
C LYS A 1 32.66 -18.96 11.48
N ASP A 2 32.94 -17.66 11.34
CA ASP A 2 33.23 -16.74 12.46
C ASP A 2 32.06 -15.81 12.84
N GLN A 3 30.88 -16.03 12.28
CA GLN A 3 29.66 -15.27 12.61
C GLN A 3 29.16 -15.69 13.99
N LYS A 4 29.03 -14.71 14.90
CA LYS A 4 28.54 -14.93 16.28
C LYS A 4 27.10 -14.45 16.35
N PHE A 5 26.19 -15.35 16.66
CA PHE A 5 24.79 -15.04 16.90
C PHE A 5 24.59 -14.62 18.36
N LYS A 6 24.00 -13.47 18.57
CA LYS A 6 23.56 -12.99 19.89
C LYS A 6 22.04 -12.86 19.88
N ILE A 7 21.39 -13.62 20.72
CA ILE A 7 19.94 -13.71 20.77
C ILE A 7 19.46 -13.02 22.04
N PHE A 8 18.73 -11.92 21.86
CA PHE A 8 18.12 -11.18 22.95
C PHE A 8 16.69 -11.68 23.16
N CYS A 9 16.47 -12.37 24.26
CA CYS A 9 15.18 -12.96 24.60
C CYS A 9 14.49 -12.17 25.72
N GLY A 10 13.18 -11.90 25.56
CA GLY A 10 12.34 -11.51 26.69
C GLY A 10 11.90 -12.73 27.50
N GLN A 11 11.04 -12.49 28.50
CA GLN A 11 10.46 -13.55 29.35
C GLN A 11 9.07 -14.02 28.86
N GLY A 12 8.57 -13.51 27.71
CA GLY A 12 7.33 -13.95 27.06
C GLY A 12 7.56 -15.07 26.03
N ASN A 13 6.50 -15.40 25.28
CA ASN A 13 6.54 -16.47 24.27
C ASN A 13 7.51 -16.15 23.13
N ASN A 14 7.56 -14.90 22.67
CA ASN A 14 8.54 -14.49 21.66
C ASN A 14 10.00 -14.76 22.11
N GLY A 15 10.30 -14.52 23.39
CA GLY A 15 11.59 -14.93 23.99
C GLY A 15 11.78 -16.45 24.00
N GLY A 16 10.70 -17.21 24.16
CA GLY A 16 10.69 -18.66 24.02
C GLY A 16 11.07 -19.13 22.62
N ASP A 17 10.57 -18.43 21.58
CA ASP A 17 10.93 -18.68 20.17
C ASP A 17 12.42 -18.39 19.95
N GLY A 18 12.92 -17.26 20.46
CA GLY A 18 14.35 -16.93 20.44
C GLY A 18 15.24 -18.01 21.10
N LEU A 19 14.82 -18.60 22.23
CA LEU A 19 15.51 -19.70 22.90
C LEU A 19 15.49 -20.98 22.04
N ALA A 20 14.39 -21.30 21.40
CA ALA A 20 14.28 -22.42 20.45
C ALA A 20 15.25 -22.25 19.29
N ILE A 21 15.28 -21.04 18.69
CA ILE A 21 16.20 -20.67 17.59
C ILE A 21 17.66 -20.81 18.08
N ALA A 22 17.96 -20.34 19.29
CA ALA A 22 19.31 -20.47 19.87
C ALA A 22 19.79 -21.92 19.92
N ARG A 23 18.92 -22.81 20.39
CA ARG A 23 19.22 -24.24 20.47
C ARG A 23 19.43 -24.84 19.08
N MET A 24 18.54 -24.54 18.11
CA MET A 24 18.65 -25.07 16.76
C MET A 24 19.92 -24.58 16.03
N LEU A 25 20.29 -23.32 16.20
CA LEU A 25 21.53 -22.77 15.63
C LEU A 25 22.79 -23.41 16.31
N HIS A 26 22.74 -23.67 17.61
CA HIS A 26 23.83 -24.34 18.35
C HIS A 26 23.98 -25.78 17.88
N GLU A 27 22.89 -26.53 17.71
CA GLU A 27 22.88 -27.92 17.24
C GLU A 27 23.53 -28.09 15.86
N VAL A 28 23.45 -27.08 14.98
CA VAL A 28 24.14 -27.08 13.69
C VAL A 28 25.58 -26.53 13.75
N GLY A 29 26.11 -26.31 14.95
CA GLY A 29 27.52 -25.95 15.20
C GLY A 29 27.82 -24.45 15.02
N LEU A 30 26.83 -23.55 15.05
CA LEU A 30 27.05 -22.11 15.02
C LEU A 30 27.36 -21.55 16.41
N GLY A 31 28.16 -20.48 16.45
CA GLY A 31 28.51 -19.81 17.72
C GLY A 31 27.34 -18.95 18.21
N VAL A 32 26.64 -19.39 19.23
CA VAL A 32 25.43 -18.75 19.78
C VAL A 32 25.64 -18.31 21.22
N ARG A 33 25.14 -17.12 21.55
CA ARG A 33 25.02 -16.64 22.94
C ARG A 33 23.62 -16.03 23.13
N VAL A 34 22.94 -16.46 24.19
CA VAL A 34 21.65 -15.90 24.60
C VAL A 34 21.85 -14.89 25.73
N VAL A 35 21.10 -13.80 25.65
CA VAL A 35 20.93 -12.78 26.70
C VAL A 35 19.43 -12.66 26.98
N ARG A 36 18.98 -13.17 28.12
CA ARG A 36 17.58 -13.05 28.52
C ARG A 36 17.38 -11.84 29.42
N ALA A 37 16.59 -10.86 28.92
CA ALA A 37 16.23 -9.66 29.67
C ALA A 37 15.18 -9.98 30.74
N LYS A 38 15.57 -9.89 32.02
CA LYS A 38 14.68 -10.10 33.18
C LYS A 38 13.97 -8.80 33.56
N HIS A 39 12.88 -8.50 32.86
CA HIS A 39 12.07 -7.31 33.06
C HIS A 39 10.72 -7.58 33.77
N LYS A 40 10.45 -8.85 34.08
CA LYS A 40 9.25 -9.33 34.79
C LYS A 40 9.66 -10.26 35.92
N PRO A 41 8.81 -10.44 36.95
CA PRO A 41 9.09 -11.41 38.02
C PRO A 41 9.18 -12.85 37.52
N GLU A 42 8.29 -13.25 36.60
CA GLU A 42 8.16 -14.60 36.11
C GLU A 42 8.14 -14.64 34.55
N ALA A 43 8.70 -15.72 34.01
CA ALA A 43 8.63 -16.02 32.59
C ALA A 43 7.33 -16.80 32.24
N SER A 44 6.91 -16.81 30.97
CA SER A 44 5.86 -17.74 30.54
C SER A 44 6.34 -19.20 30.67
N ALA A 45 5.38 -20.12 30.77
CA ALA A 45 5.69 -21.55 30.89
C ALA A 45 6.50 -22.06 29.69
N GLU A 46 6.17 -21.63 28.50
CA GLU A 46 6.87 -21.96 27.26
C GLU A 46 8.30 -21.39 27.25
N ASN A 47 8.47 -20.15 27.72
CA ASN A 47 9.78 -19.53 27.84
C ASN A 47 10.67 -20.29 28.82
N ALA A 48 10.14 -20.63 30.02
CA ALA A 48 10.87 -21.41 31.04
C ALA A 48 11.30 -22.77 30.49
N THR A 49 10.39 -23.50 29.84
CA THR A 49 10.68 -24.78 29.20
C THR A 49 11.79 -24.67 28.14
N ASN A 50 11.71 -23.66 27.26
CA ASN A 50 12.72 -23.45 26.22
C ASN A 50 14.07 -22.99 26.80
N TRP A 51 14.06 -22.24 27.91
CA TRP A 51 15.27 -21.89 28.63
C TRP A 51 16.01 -23.14 29.17
N GLU A 52 15.29 -24.03 29.84
CA GLU A 52 15.87 -25.29 30.35
C GLU A 52 16.43 -26.15 29.21
N ARG A 53 15.72 -26.26 28.10
CA ARG A 53 16.16 -27.00 26.92
C ARG A 53 17.43 -26.38 26.29
N ALA A 54 17.52 -25.06 26.19
CA ALA A 54 18.67 -24.36 25.64
C ALA A 54 19.92 -24.58 26.54
N ILE A 55 19.77 -24.47 27.86
CA ILE A 55 20.86 -24.75 28.81
C ILE A 55 21.30 -26.22 28.72
N ALA A 56 20.36 -27.15 28.72
CA ALA A 56 20.65 -28.59 28.65
C ALA A 56 21.40 -28.99 27.35
N SER A 57 21.15 -28.26 26.22
CA SER A 57 21.88 -28.48 24.98
C SER A 57 23.23 -27.76 24.90
N GLY A 58 23.66 -27.04 25.95
CA GLY A 58 24.99 -26.42 26.06
C GLY A 58 25.05 -25.00 25.44
N VAL A 59 23.91 -24.35 25.14
CA VAL A 59 23.87 -22.95 24.68
C VAL A 59 24.42 -22.04 25.81
N ALA A 60 25.39 -21.18 25.45
CA ALA A 60 25.88 -20.16 26.38
C ALA A 60 24.79 -19.08 26.59
N ALA A 61 24.20 -19.02 27.76
CA ALA A 61 23.12 -18.14 28.11
C ALA A 61 23.37 -17.41 29.44
N ILE A 62 22.94 -16.16 29.49
CA ILE A 62 22.96 -15.31 30.68
C ILE A 62 21.64 -14.63 30.90
N ASP A 63 21.26 -14.40 32.14
CA ASP A 63 20.24 -13.44 32.52
C ASP A 63 20.84 -12.04 32.58
N LEU A 64 20.10 -11.04 32.22
CA LEU A 64 20.43 -9.61 32.30
C LEU A 64 19.31 -8.87 33.03
N SER A 65 19.67 -8.14 34.09
CA SER A 65 18.74 -7.40 34.94
C SER A 65 19.07 -5.90 34.94
N ALA A 66 18.16 -5.10 35.50
CA ALA A 66 18.40 -3.67 35.71
C ALA A 66 19.67 -3.42 36.54
N GLY A 67 20.49 -2.47 36.11
CA GLY A 67 21.75 -2.10 36.79
C GLY A 67 22.94 -2.94 36.39
N GLU A 68 22.79 -4.02 35.65
CA GLU A 68 23.91 -4.82 35.15
C GLU A 68 24.51 -4.21 33.87
N GLN A 69 25.77 -4.53 33.60
CA GLN A 69 26.46 -4.04 32.42
C GLN A 69 25.88 -4.68 31.15
N LEU A 70 25.51 -3.85 30.19
CA LEU A 70 25.04 -4.30 28.87
C LEU A 70 26.13 -5.12 28.15
N PRO A 71 25.75 -6.21 27.46
CA PRO A 71 26.68 -7.03 26.73
C PRO A 71 27.32 -6.25 25.58
N ARG A 72 28.60 -6.46 25.33
CA ARG A 72 29.27 -5.89 24.14
C ARG A 72 28.68 -6.48 22.88
N ILE A 73 28.30 -5.61 21.93
CA ILE A 73 27.80 -5.97 20.61
C ILE A 73 28.78 -5.41 19.58
N GLY A 74 29.28 -6.27 18.71
CA GLY A 74 30.19 -5.87 17.64
C GLY A 74 29.47 -5.77 16.28
N PRO A 75 30.03 -4.98 15.34
CA PRO A 75 29.41 -4.77 14.02
C PRO A 75 29.38 -6.03 13.14
N HIS A 76 30.10 -7.08 13.50
CA HIS A 76 30.10 -8.37 12.81
C HIS A 76 29.20 -9.43 13.47
N ASP A 77 28.56 -9.09 14.59
CA ASP A 77 27.58 -9.97 15.21
C ASP A 77 26.29 -10.00 14.37
N VAL A 78 25.56 -11.10 14.46
CA VAL A 78 24.17 -11.19 14.00
C VAL A 78 23.29 -11.21 15.23
N ILE A 79 22.45 -10.21 15.35
CA ILE A 79 21.50 -10.08 16.45
C ILE A 79 20.19 -10.72 16.04
N ILE A 80 19.65 -11.56 16.92
CA ILE A 80 18.27 -12.01 16.84
C ILE A 80 17.51 -11.33 17.97
N ASP A 81 16.58 -10.47 17.58
CA ASP A 81 15.67 -9.78 18.49
C ASP A 81 14.43 -10.62 18.74
N ALA A 82 14.31 -11.12 19.97
CA ALA A 82 13.18 -11.87 20.49
C ALA A 82 12.78 -11.34 21.89
N LEU A 83 12.96 -10.03 22.14
CA LEU A 83 12.60 -9.43 23.42
C LEU A 83 11.07 -9.34 23.59
N TYR A 84 10.37 -8.78 22.61
CA TYR A 84 8.91 -8.59 22.63
C TYR A 84 8.31 -8.94 21.27
N GLY A 85 7.16 -9.57 21.27
CA GLY A 85 6.33 -9.81 20.08
C GLY A 85 5.05 -8.95 20.09
N THR A 86 3.98 -9.44 19.46
CA THR A 86 2.68 -8.75 19.33
C THR A 86 1.96 -8.44 20.63
N GLY A 87 2.38 -9.02 21.75
CA GLY A 87 1.78 -8.79 23.07
C GLY A 87 2.16 -7.47 23.75
N LEU A 88 3.04 -6.66 23.15
CA LEU A 88 3.43 -5.36 23.70
C LEU A 88 2.28 -4.35 23.54
N ARG A 89 1.96 -3.61 24.63
CA ARG A 89 0.88 -2.64 24.66
C ARG A 89 1.32 -1.22 24.99
N THR A 90 2.51 -1.04 25.54
CA THR A 90 3.05 0.23 26.00
C THR A 90 4.46 0.46 25.49
N ALA A 91 4.88 1.70 25.45
CA ALA A 91 6.23 2.09 25.08
C ALA A 91 7.27 1.40 25.99
N ILE A 92 8.42 1.05 25.43
CA ILE A 92 9.54 0.49 26.19
C ILE A 92 10.40 1.64 26.70
N GLU A 93 10.63 1.63 28.03
CA GLU A 93 11.40 2.64 28.74
C GLU A 93 12.47 1.97 29.65
N GLY A 94 13.23 2.80 30.35
CA GLY A 94 14.22 2.37 31.33
C GLY A 94 15.38 1.57 30.73
N TRP A 95 15.90 0.59 31.49
CA TRP A 95 17.09 -0.14 31.10
C TRP A 95 16.92 -1.01 29.83
N VAL A 96 15.71 -1.51 29.56
CA VAL A 96 15.42 -2.25 28.33
C VAL A 96 15.48 -1.32 27.12
N ALA A 97 15.05 -0.06 27.24
CA ALA A 97 15.24 0.95 26.21
C ALA A 97 16.72 1.21 25.93
N SER A 98 17.56 1.25 26.98
CA SER A 98 19.01 1.37 26.83
C SER A 98 19.64 0.15 26.13
N LEU A 99 19.11 -1.06 26.37
CA LEU A 99 19.53 -2.26 25.65
C LEU A 99 19.16 -2.18 24.16
N ILE A 100 17.95 -1.75 23.84
CA ILE A 100 17.50 -1.54 22.46
C ILE A 100 18.41 -0.52 21.76
N GLU A 101 18.73 0.59 22.40
CA GLU A 101 19.62 1.60 21.82
C GLU A 101 21.04 1.07 21.61
N ALA A 102 21.57 0.24 22.53
CA ALA A 102 22.86 -0.41 22.34
C ALA A 102 22.86 -1.38 21.14
N VAL A 103 21.74 -2.09 20.88
CA VAL A 103 21.56 -2.89 19.67
C VAL A 103 21.52 -2.00 18.43
N ASN A 104 20.71 -0.95 18.43
CA ASN A 104 20.51 -0.05 17.29
C ASN A 104 21.78 0.69 16.86
N THR A 105 22.69 0.97 17.82
CA THR A 105 23.95 1.70 17.57
C THR A 105 25.15 0.79 17.31
N SER A 106 24.98 -0.53 17.45
CA SER A 106 26.07 -1.51 17.33
C SER A 106 26.65 -1.68 15.93
N GLY A 107 25.89 -1.32 14.88
CA GLY A 107 26.22 -1.62 13.49
C GLY A 107 26.07 -3.10 13.09
N ALA A 108 25.57 -3.96 14.00
CA ALA A 108 25.31 -5.37 13.72
C ALA A 108 24.08 -5.57 12.83
N MET A 109 24.05 -6.69 12.12
CA MET A 109 22.83 -7.12 11.41
C MET A 109 21.77 -7.57 12.41
N VAL A 110 20.58 -7.00 12.36
CA VAL A 110 19.48 -7.33 13.28
C VAL A 110 18.35 -8.04 12.53
N VAL A 111 17.97 -9.20 13.04
CA VAL A 111 16.80 -9.97 12.58
C VAL A 111 15.79 -10.03 13.73
N ALA A 112 14.62 -9.43 13.53
CA ALA A 112 13.52 -9.45 14.50
C ALA A 112 12.63 -10.68 14.28
N ILE A 113 12.23 -11.30 15.38
CA ILE A 113 11.28 -12.42 15.40
C ILE A 113 9.89 -11.89 15.72
N ASP A 114 8.94 -12.18 14.84
CA ASP A 114 7.55 -11.77 14.81
C ASP A 114 7.36 -10.26 14.63
N MET A 115 7.95 -9.45 15.52
CA MET A 115 7.97 -7.99 15.43
C MET A 115 9.27 -7.41 15.95
N PRO A 116 9.75 -6.27 15.41
CA PRO A 116 10.81 -5.50 16.06
C PRO A 116 10.37 -5.09 17.46
N SER A 117 11.16 -5.44 18.46
CA SER A 117 10.81 -5.15 19.86
C SER A 117 10.66 -3.65 20.09
N GLY A 118 9.57 -3.28 20.74
CA GLY A 118 9.15 -1.89 20.92
C GLY A 118 8.14 -1.37 19.91
N LEU A 119 8.00 -2.01 18.75
CA LEU A 119 6.97 -1.65 17.78
C LEU A 119 5.62 -2.24 18.20
N LEU A 120 4.61 -1.40 18.33
CA LEU A 120 3.23 -1.84 18.61
C LEU A 120 2.58 -2.37 17.33
N ALA A 121 1.94 -3.55 17.41
CA ALA A 121 1.28 -4.17 16.27
C ALA A 121 0.12 -3.31 15.74
N GLU A 122 -0.63 -2.72 16.67
CA GLU A 122 -1.74 -1.80 16.43
C GLU A 122 -1.53 -0.59 17.38
N PRO A 123 -0.93 0.50 16.89
CA PRO A 123 -0.72 1.68 17.71
C PRO A 123 -2.07 2.36 18.01
N GLU A 124 -2.31 2.68 19.28
CA GLU A 124 -3.41 3.53 19.67
C GLU A 124 -3.04 5.02 19.46
N GLU A 125 -4.05 5.86 19.24
CA GLU A 125 -3.85 7.31 19.07
C GLU A 125 -3.18 7.92 20.30
N GLY A 126 -2.12 8.72 20.09
CA GLY A 126 -1.37 9.36 21.18
C GLY A 126 -0.38 8.46 21.93
N THR A 127 -0.21 7.20 21.54
CA THR A 127 0.78 6.32 22.16
C THR A 127 2.20 6.79 21.83
N ASP A 128 3.00 7.04 22.85
CA ASP A 128 4.44 7.29 22.69
C ASP A 128 5.10 6.03 22.11
N ARG A 129 6.04 6.23 21.19
CA ARG A 129 6.72 5.11 20.51
C ARG A 129 7.78 4.43 21.38
N GLY A 130 8.36 5.15 22.36
CA GLY A 130 9.46 4.64 23.16
C GLY A 130 10.65 4.17 22.32
N ALA A 131 11.46 3.28 22.90
CA ALA A 131 12.57 2.65 22.18
C ALA A 131 12.08 1.49 21.32
N VAL A 132 12.46 1.48 20.03
CA VAL A 132 12.10 0.45 19.06
C VAL A 132 13.36 -0.09 18.38
N ILE A 133 13.49 -1.40 18.24
CA ILE A 133 14.55 -2.05 17.46
C ILE A 133 14.47 -1.59 15.99
N ARG A 134 15.63 -1.36 15.38
CA ARG A 134 15.80 -1.14 13.94
C ARG A 134 16.31 -2.43 13.31
N ALA A 135 15.37 -3.27 12.87
CA ALA A 135 15.71 -4.52 12.23
C ALA A 135 16.13 -4.32 10.76
N ASN A 136 17.12 -5.07 10.31
CA ASN A 136 17.41 -5.21 8.87
C ASN A 136 16.38 -6.14 8.21
N ARG A 137 15.95 -7.17 8.96
CA ARG A 137 14.91 -8.11 8.54
C ARG A 137 13.96 -8.42 9.68
N THR A 138 12.69 -8.62 9.36
CA THR A 138 11.67 -9.12 10.29
C THR A 138 11.04 -10.39 9.73
N ILE A 139 11.08 -11.47 10.51
CA ILE A 139 10.40 -12.73 10.18
C ILE A 139 9.15 -12.78 11.05
N THR A 140 8.00 -12.45 10.44
CA THR A 140 6.73 -12.41 11.15
C THR A 140 5.94 -13.70 10.95
N PHE A 141 5.14 -14.07 11.94
CA PHE A 141 4.42 -15.33 11.94
C PHE A 141 3.01 -15.20 11.37
N GLU A 142 2.64 -16.12 10.49
CA GLU A 142 1.35 -16.43 9.91
C GLU A 142 0.69 -15.30 9.11
N VAL A 143 0.60 -14.08 9.66
CA VAL A 143 0.01 -12.91 9.01
C VAL A 143 0.88 -11.66 9.24
N PRO A 144 0.94 -10.73 8.28
CA PRO A 144 1.63 -9.46 8.49
C PRO A 144 0.86 -8.61 9.51
N LYS A 145 1.61 -7.76 10.24
CA LYS A 145 1.03 -6.87 11.24
C LYS A 145 0.74 -5.50 10.62
N LEU A 146 -0.34 -4.85 11.05
CA LEU A 146 -0.78 -3.56 10.49
C LEU A 146 0.33 -2.51 10.51
N ALA A 147 1.14 -2.49 11.57
CA ALA A 147 2.26 -1.57 11.71
C ALA A 147 3.30 -1.63 10.57
N PHE A 148 3.39 -2.74 9.82
CA PHE A 148 4.37 -2.92 8.74
C PHE A 148 4.05 -2.12 7.48
N PHE A 149 2.80 -1.69 7.33
CA PHE A 149 2.34 -0.96 6.16
C PHE A 149 2.54 0.57 6.26
N PHE A 150 3.06 1.06 7.38
CA PHE A 150 3.26 2.49 7.61
C PHE A 150 4.72 2.92 7.39
N ALA A 151 4.88 3.99 6.59
CA ALA A 151 6.19 4.48 6.17
C ALA A 151 7.11 4.85 7.36
N GLU A 152 6.54 5.38 8.44
CA GLU A 152 7.28 5.74 9.65
C GLU A 152 7.90 4.56 10.38
N ASN A 153 7.43 3.34 10.12
CA ASN A 153 7.95 2.11 10.71
C ASN A 153 8.94 1.37 9.80
N ALA A 154 9.13 1.83 8.56
CA ALA A 154 9.97 1.15 7.58
C ALA A 154 11.42 0.93 8.07
N ALA A 155 11.99 1.94 8.76
CA ALA A 155 13.34 1.83 9.32
C ALA A 155 13.46 0.86 10.51
N ASN A 156 12.33 0.56 11.18
CA ASN A 156 12.29 -0.39 12.28
C ASN A 156 12.04 -1.82 11.77
N VAL A 157 11.18 -1.98 10.78
CA VAL A 157 10.76 -3.28 10.26
C VAL A 157 11.78 -3.87 9.28
N GLY A 158 12.45 -3.03 8.50
CA GLY A 158 13.35 -3.45 7.43
C GLY A 158 12.63 -4.26 6.34
N GLN A 159 13.32 -5.23 5.76
CA GLN A 159 12.70 -6.22 4.88
C GLN A 159 11.97 -7.25 5.72
N TRP A 160 10.71 -7.53 5.39
CA TRP A 160 9.95 -8.51 6.15
C TRP A 160 9.39 -9.63 5.27
N GLU A 161 9.21 -10.78 5.89
CA GLU A 161 8.60 -11.96 5.30
C GLU A 161 7.67 -12.65 6.29
N VAL A 162 6.61 -13.26 5.78
CA VAL A 162 5.65 -14.03 6.58
C VAL A 162 6.06 -15.50 6.57
N LEU A 163 6.27 -16.07 7.74
CA LEU A 163 6.54 -17.49 7.93
C LEU A 163 5.28 -18.17 8.47
N PRO A 164 4.66 -19.12 7.73
CA PRO A 164 3.56 -19.90 8.27
C PRO A 164 4.05 -20.79 9.39
N ILE A 165 3.31 -20.83 10.49
CA ILE A 165 3.62 -21.65 11.67
C ILE A 165 2.64 -22.81 11.86
N GLY A 166 1.80 -23.06 10.87
CA GLY A 166 0.87 -24.18 10.82
C GLY A 166 -0.44 -23.94 11.56
N LEU A 167 -0.87 -22.70 11.69
CA LEU A 167 -2.21 -22.40 12.19
C LEU A 167 -3.28 -22.82 11.18
N ASP A 168 -4.50 -23.09 11.67
CA ASP A 168 -5.62 -23.49 10.83
C ASP A 168 -6.05 -22.32 9.93
N ALA A 169 -5.79 -22.44 8.62
CA ALA A 169 -6.16 -21.45 7.62
C ALA A 169 -7.66 -21.16 7.56
N GLN A 170 -8.52 -22.17 7.86
CA GLN A 170 -9.97 -21.96 7.89
C GLN A 170 -10.38 -21.16 9.12
N PHE A 171 -9.69 -21.37 10.24
CA PHE A 171 -9.92 -20.56 11.44
C PHE A 171 -9.51 -19.11 11.18
N ILE A 172 -8.32 -18.87 10.61
CA ILE A 172 -7.84 -17.52 10.28
C ILE A 172 -8.80 -16.81 9.33
N ALA A 173 -9.24 -17.48 8.25
CA ALA A 173 -10.14 -16.91 7.26
C ALA A 173 -11.52 -16.50 7.84
N LYS A 174 -11.93 -17.09 8.97
CA LYS A 174 -13.21 -16.78 9.66
C LYS A 174 -13.07 -15.69 10.72
N GLN A 175 -11.83 -15.26 11.03
CA GLN A 175 -11.66 -14.19 12.04
C GLN A 175 -12.16 -12.87 11.46
N PRO A 176 -12.93 -12.07 12.24
CA PRO A 176 -13.36 -10.76 11.79
C PRO A 176 -12.13 -9.84 11.68
N THR A 177 -11.99 -9.20 10.54
CA THR A 177 -10.95 -8.18 10.30
C THR A 177 -11.46 -7.16 9.31
N ASP A 178 -11.11 -5.90 9.55
CA ASP A 178 -11.35 -4.81 8.61
C ASP A 178 -10.16 -4.58 7.68
N HIS A 179 -9.02 -5.23 7.92
CA HIS A 179 -7.78 -5.01 7.19
C HIS A 179 -7.37 -6.27 6.42
N HIS A 180 -7.17 -6.13 5.12
CA HIS A 180 -6.87 -7.23 4.21
C HIS A 180 -5.62 -6.93 3.40
N LEU A 181 -4.71 -7.89 3.28
CA LEU A 181 -3.62 -7.84 2.32
C LEU A 181 -4.06 -8.58 1.05
N LEU A 182 -4.02 -7.90 -0.09
CA LEU A 182 -4.41 -8.50 -1.37
C LEU A 182 -3.40 -9.56 -1.81
N GLY A 183 -3.91 -10.73 -2.17
CA GLY A 183 -3.15 -11.79 -2.81
C GLY A 183 -3.49 -11.93 -4.30
N ASP A 184 -2.64 -12.66 -5.03
CA ASP A 184 -2.86 -12.96 -6.45
C ASP A 184 -4.25 -13.59 -6.71
N GLN A 185 -4.71 -14.48 -5.84
CA GLN A 185 -6.00 -15.17 -6.00
C GLN A 185 -7.18 -14.23 -5.82
N ASP A 186 -7.11 -13.28 -4.88
CA ASP A 186 -8.18 -12.30 -4.65
C ASP A 186 -8.42 -11.49 -5.92
N VAL A 187 -7.33 -11.01 -6.52
CA VAL A 187 -7.39 -10.19 -7.73
C VAL A 187 -7.81 -11.00 -8.96
N ARG A 188 -7.33 -12.26 -9.09
CA ARG A 188 -7.72 -13.15 -10.19
C ARG A 188 -9.19 -13.51 -10.15
N SER A 189 -9.78 -13.63 -8.98
CA SER A 189 -11.21 -13.92 -8.82
C SER A 189 -12.11 -12.83 -9.40
N LEU A 190 -11.60 -11.59 -9.52
CA LEU A 190 -12.30 -10.46 -10.09
C LEU A 190 -12.28 -10.42 -11.63
N LEU A 191 -11.42 -11.22 -12.29
CA LEU A 191 -11.21 -11.12 -13.72
C LEU A 191 -12.44 -11.53 -14.52
N GLY A 192 -13.06 -10.57 -15.19
CA GLY A 192 -14.16 -10.80 -16.11
C GLY A 192 -13.72 -11.57 -17.35
N SER A 193 -14.65 -12.35 -17.94
CA SER A 193 -14.45 -13.02 -19.22
C SER A 193 -14.55 -12.04 -20.39
N ARG A 194 -13.91 -12.37 -21.51
CA ARG A 194 -14.05 -11.62 -22.77
C ARG A 194 -14.67 -12.54 -23.84
N PRO A 195 -16.01 -12.51 -23.99
CA PRO A 195 -16.70 -13.39 -24.91
C PRO A 195 -16.28 -13.15 -26.37
N ARG A 196 -16.28 -14.21 -27.18
CA ARG A 196 -15.85 -14.16 -28.58
C ARG A 196 -16.64 -13.17 -29.44
N PHE A 197 -17.93 -13.00 -29.13
CA PHE A 197 -18.83 -12.11 -29.87
C PHE A 197 -18.99 -10.72 -29.23
N ALA A 198 -18.13 -10.37 -28.26
CA ALA A 198 -18.13 -9.04 -27.68
C ALA A 198 -17.64 -8.01 -28.72
N HIS A 199 -18.16 -6.81 -28.62
CA HIS A 199 -17.78 -5.65 -29.43
C HIS A 199 -17.38 -4.48 -28.54
N LYS A 200 -16.87 -3.37 -29.13
CA LYS A 200 -16.40 -2.21 -28.36
C LYS A 200 -17.43 -1.66 -27.36
N GLY A 201 -18.73 -1.67 -27.71
CA GLY A 201 -19.80 -1.23 -26.81
C GLY A 201 -20.01 -2.14 -25.59
N THR A 202 -19.64 -3.44 -25.69
CA THR A 202 -19.72 -4.38 -24.56
C THR A 202 -18.77 -4.00 -23.41
N PHE A 203 -17.67 -3.34 -23.73
CA PHE A 203 -16.64 -2.97 -22.76
C PHE A 203 -16.68 -1.48 -22.38
N GLY A 204 -17.84 -0.84 -22.62
CA GLY A 204 -18.14 0.50 -22.17
C GLY A 204 -17.38 1.64 -22.86
N HIS A 205 -17.65 2.84 -22.40
CA HIS A 205 -17.11 4.08 -22.92
C HIS A 205 -16.71 4.99 -21.77
N SER A 206 -15.42 5.21 -21.55
CA SER A 206 -14.91 6.11 -20.52
C SER A 206 -14.77 7.55 -21.05
N LEU A 207 -15.14 8.52 -20.22
CA LEU A 207 -14.80 9.93 -20.40
C LEU A 207 -13.70 10.33 -19.43
N LEU A 208 -12.62 10.92 -19.93
CA LEU A 208 -11.57 11.51 -19.12
C LEU A 208 -11.55 13.03 -19.33
N ILE A 209 -11.71 13.82 -18.26
CA ILE A 209 -11.62 15.29 -18.27
C ILE A 209 -10.25 15.64 -17.66
N ALA A 210 -9.29 16.02 -18.51
CA ALA A 210 -7.89 16.14 -18.09
C ALA A 210 -7.09 17.07 -19.01
N GLY A 211 -5.96 17.54 -18.52
CA GLY A 211 -5.02 18.36 -19.27
C GLY A 211 -5.33 19.85 -19.23
N SER A 212 -4.30 20.62 -19.35
CA SER A 212 -4.31 22.07 -19.57
C SER A 212 -3.01 22.43 -20.30
N SER A 213 -2.88 23.67 -20.77
CA SER A 213 -1.67 24.12 -21.44
C SER A 213 -0.45 23.88 -20.55
N GLY A 214 0.57 23.21 -21.12
CA GLY A 214 1.78 22.78 -20.41
C GLY A 214 1.64 21.53 -19.54
N LYS A 215 0.41 20.95 -19.38
CA LYS A 215 0.16 19.76 -18.55
C LYS A 215 -0.52 18.61 -19.30
N MET A 216 -0.48 18.61 -20.62
CA MET A 216 -1.09 17.56 -21.44
C MET A 216 -0.50 16.16 -21.23
N GLY A 217 0.71 16.07 -20.71
CA GLY A 217 1.33 14.78 -20.37
C GLY A 217 0.47 13.94 -19.43
N ALA A 218 -0.21 14.56 -18.46
CA ALA A 218 -1.13 13.89 -17.55
C ALA A 218 -2.35 13.30 -18.29
N ALA A 219 -2.97 14.09 -19.18
CA ALA A 219 -4.09 13.62 -20.01
C ALA A 219 -3.67 12.47 -20.94
N VAL A 220 -2.47 12.55 -21.53
CA VAL A 220 -1.93 11.49 -22.41
C VAL A 220 -1.72 10.18 -21.64
N LEU A 221 -1.04 10.24 -20.49
CA LEU A 221 -0.77 9.04 -19.67
C LEU A 221 -2.06 8.38 -19.18
N ALA A 222 -3.00 9.19 -18.67
CA ALA A 222 -4.29 8.68 -18.23
C ALA A 222 -5.09 8.06 -19.39
N THR A 223 -5.13 8.73 -20.56
CA THR A 223 -5.83 8.21 -21.75
C THR A 223 -5.22 6.89 -22.24
N ARG A 224 -3.89 6.82 -22.38
CA ARG A 224 -3.20 5.59 -22.78
C ARG A 224 -3.41 4.46 -21.79
N SER A 225 -3.41 4.77 -20.51
CA SER A 225 -3.69 3.79 -19.45
C SER A 225 -5.13 3.28 -19.51
N ALA A 226 -6.11 4.17 -19.74
CA ALA A 226 -7.50 3.78 -19.96
C ALA A 226 -7.66 2.84 -21.17
N LEU A 227 -7.02 3.15 -22.31
CA LEU A 227 -7.00 2.26 -23.48
C LEU A 227 -6.41 0.88 -23.16
N ARG A 228 -5.36 0.83 -22.31
CA ARG A 228 -4.72 -0.42 -21.88
C ARG A 228 -5.48 -1.18 -20.79
N SER A 229 -6.49 -0.57 -20.16
CA SER A 229 -7.35 -1.24 -19.17
C SER A 229 -8.25 -2.32 -19.76
N GLY A 230 -8.51 -2.22 -21.07
CA GLY A 230 -9.43 -3.11 -21.80
C GLY A 230 -10.81 -2.53 -22.04
N THR A 231 -11.06 -1.26 -21.72
CA THR A 231 -12.30 -0.54 -22.09
C THR A 231 -12.49 -0.49 -23.60
N GLY A 232 -13.74 -0.44 -24.04
CA GLY A 232 -14.08 -0.49 -25.46
C GLY A 232 -13.86 0.83 -26.20
N LEU A 233 -14.15 1.94 -25.54
CA LEU A 233 -14.01 3.30 -26.07
C LEU A 233 -13.47 4.24 -24.98
N VAL A 234 -12.61 5.17 -25.39
CA VAL A 234 -12.10 6.26 -24.56
C VAL A 234 -12.32 7.57 -25.27
N THR A 235 -12.94 8.53 -24.57
CA THR A 235 -12.97 9.93 -24.99
C THR A 235 -12.24 10.76 -23.95
N ALA A 236 -11.31 11.60 -24.39
CA ALA A 236 -10.69 12.59 -23.53
C ALA A 236 -11.22 13.99 -23.86
N ARG A 237 -11.70 14.69 -22.83
CA ARG A 237 -12.07 16.10 -22.88
C ARG A 237 -10.84 16.91 -22.51
N VAL A 238 -10.30 17.66 -23.47
CA VAL A 238 -9.05 18.43 -23.35
C VAL A 238 -9.24 19.83 -23.92
N PRO A 239 -8.35 20.80 -23.61
CA PRO A 239 -8.38 22.11 -24.23
C PRO A 239 -8.26 22.00 -25.75
N GLN A 240 -8.96 22.88 -26.48
CA GLN A 240 -9.03 22.83 -27.94
C GLN A 240 -7.65 22.96 -28.61
N GLU A 241 -6.85 23.88 -28.12
CA GLU A 241 -5.51 24.18 -28.67
C GLU A 241 -4.57 22.99 -28.54
N GLU A 242 -4.77 22.16 -27.50
CA GLU A 242 -3.91 21.04 -27.13
C GLU A 242 -4.36 19.69 -27.72
N ARG A 243 -5.48 19.64 -28.46
CA ARG A 243 -6.05 18.39 -29.01
C ARG A 243 -5.07 17.59 -29.87
N THR A 244 -4.20 18.28 -30.60
CA THR A 244 -3.23 17.66 -31.51
C THR A 244 -2.25 16.75 -30.75
N ILE A 245 -1.85 17.16 -29.53
CA ILE A 245 -0.99 16.37 -28.67
C ILE A 245 -1.63 15.03 -28.38
N LEU A 246 -2.91 15.03 -27.98
CA LEU A 246 -3.62 13.78 -27.65
C LEU A 246 -3.80 12.89 -28.88
N GLN A 247 -4.27 13.46 -30.01
CA GLN A 247 -4.50 12.69 -31.24
C GLN A 247 -3.23 12.11 -31.85
N THR A 248 -2.07 12.74 -31.60
CA THR A 248 -0.75 12.22 -32.02
C THR A 248 -0.26 11.10 -31.11
N THR A 249 -0.49 11.22 -29.80
CA THR A 249 0.09 10.31 -28.79
C THR A 249 -0.82 9.15 -28.39
N ALA A 250 -2.14 9.29 -28.62
CA ALA A 250 -3.18 8.28 -28.33
C ALA A 250 -4.27 8.30 -29.42
N PRO A 251 -3.92 7.93 -30.68
CA PRO A 251 -4.84 8.04 -31.83
C PRO A 251 -6.08 7.15 -31.71
N GLU A 252 -6.08 6.13 -30.87
CA GLU A 252 -7.23 5.26 -30.60
C GLU A 252 -8.30 5.95 -29.73
N ALA A 253 -7.95 7.02 -29.03
CA ALA A 253 -8.90 7.77 -28.22
C ALA A 253 -9.62 8.84 -29.04
N MET A 254 -10.90 9.01 -28.77
CA MET A 254 -11.65 10.16 -29.27
C MET A 254 -11.28 11.41 -28.45
N CYS A 255 -11.26 12.56 -29.14
CA CYS A 255 -11.00 13.85 -28.51
C CYS A 255 -12.26 14.69 -28.52
N SER A 256 -12.73 15.10 -27.35
CA SER A 256 -13.78 16.09 -27.16
C SER A 256 -13.14 17.42 -26.76
N VAL A 257 -13.51 18.49 -27.40
CA VAL A 257 -12.96 19.83 -27.14
C VAL A 257 -14.06 20.83 -26.84
N ASP A 258 -13.72 21.85 -26.07
CA ASP A 258 -14.60 23.02 -25.85
C ASP A 258 -14.09 24.19 -26.70
N ARG A 259 -14.92 24.64 -27.63
CA ARG A 259 -14.51 25.69 -28.59
C ARG A 259 -14.45 27.09 -27.96
N ASP A 260 -15.14 27.27 -26.84
CA ASP A 260 -15.34 28.58 -26.23
C ASP A 260 -14.49 28.80 -24.97
N ALA A 261 -13.67 27.81 -24.56
CA ALA A 261 -12.98 27.80 -23.28
C ALA A 261 -11.52 28.36 -23.27
N GLY A 262 -11.04 28.93 -24.40
CA GLY A 262 -9.65 29.40 -24.50
C GLY A 262 -8.64 28.27 -24.20
N ASP A 263 -7.64 28.55 -23.36
CA ASP A 263 -6.54 27.58 -23.02
C ASP A 263 -6.96 26.45 -22.05
N GLY A 264 -8.23 26.40 -21.62
CA GLY A 264 -8.75 25.47 -20.63
C GLY A 264 -9.89 24.60 -21.12
N ILE A 265 -10.55 23.95 -20.16
CA ILE A 265 -11.80 23.22 -20.33
C ILE A 265 -12.89 24.05 -19.63
N GLY A 266 -13.88 24.55 -20.36
CA GLY A 266 -14.92 25.48 -19.84
C GLY A 266 -16.28 24.82 -19.57
N SER A 267 -16.56 23.63 -20.15
CA SER A 267 -17.86 22.99 -20.02
C SER A 267 -17.80 21.47 -19.98
N LEU A 268 -18.85 20.86 -19.44
CA LEU A 268 -19.05 19.40 -19.52
C LEU A 268 -19.66 19.02 -20.86
N PRO A 269 -19.24 17.92 -21.50
CA PRO A 269 -19.99 17.32 -22.60
C PRO A 269 -21.28 16.65 -22.08
N ASP A 270 -22.15 16.24 -22.98
CA ASP A 270 -23.27 15.36 -22.62
C ASP A 270 -22.73 14.04 -22.06
N LEU A 271 -23.10 13.72 -20.81
CA LEU A 271 -22.60 12.54 -20.06
C LEU A 271 -23.35 11.25 -20.39
N ALA A 272 -24.49 11.30 -21.08
CA ALA A 272 -25.42 10.17 -21.29
C ALA A 272 -24.77 8.98 -22.04
N SER A 273 -23.77 9.25 -22.87
CA SER A 273 -23.09 8.23 -23.68
C SER A 273 -21.93 7.53 -22.96
N PHE A 274 -21.56 7.97 -21.76
CA PHE A 274 -20.41 7.45 -21.04
C PHE A 274 -20.83 6.54 -19.89
N THR A 275 -20.12 5.43 -19.74
CA THR A 275 -20.36 4.46 -18.68
C THR A 275 -19.51 4.69 -17.42
N ALA A 276 -18.47 5.51 -17.54
CA ALA A 276 -17.67 6.01 -16.42
C ALA A 276 -17.02 7.35 -16.76
N VAL A 277 -16.81 8.20 -15.74
CA VAL A 277 -16.18 9.52 -15.88
C VAL A 277 -15.00 9.66 -14.94
N GLY A 278 -13.86 10.15 -15.44
CA GLY A 278 -12.70 10.53 -14.64
C GLY A 278 -12.37 12.00 -14.83
N ILE A 279 -11.96 12.67 -13.74
CA ILE A 279 -11.63 14.10 -13.79
C ILE A 279 -10.43 14.40 -12.89
N GLY A 280 -9.57 15.31 -13.36
CA GLY A 280 -8.55 15.92 -12.50
C GLY A 280 -7.13 15.93 -13.04
N PRO A 281 -6.61 14.87 -13.69
CA PRO A 281 -5.21 14.82 -14.12
C PRO A 281 -4.81 16.05 -14.95
N GLY A 282 -3.99 16.93 -14.39
CA GLY A 282 -3.43 18.10 -15.07
C GLY A 282 -4.42 19.14 -15.59
N MET A 283 -5.66 19.18 -15.07
CA MET A 283 -6.70 20.11 -15.56
C MET A 283 -6.52 21.55 -15.03
N GLY A 284 -5.68 21.75 -14.03
CA GLY A 284 -5.52 23.02 -13.35
C GLY A 284 -6.63 23.35 -12.36
N VAL A 285 -6.41 24.40 -11.56
CA VAL A 285 -7.38 24.93 -10.60
C VAL A 285 -7.71 26.36 -11.01
N THR A 286 -8.79 26.53 -11.79
CA THR A 286 -9.32 27.79 -12.30
C THR A 286 -10.80 27.90 -11.97
N ALA A 287 -11.39 29.09 -12.15
CA ALA A 287 -12.82 29.27 -11.94
C ALA A 287 -13.66 28.32 -12.81
N ASP A 288 -13.23 28.08 -14.05
CA ASP A 288 -13.92 27.19 -14.98
C ASP A 288 -13.82 25.73 -14.54
N THR A 289 -12.63 25.26 -14.13
CA THR A 289 -12.46 23.87 -13.66
C THR A 289 -13.18 23.62 -12.35
N VAL A 290 -13.29 24.62 -11.47
CA VAL A 290 -14.12 24.58 -10.25
C VAL A 290 -15.62 24.41 -10.66
N LEU A 291 -16.09 25.19 -11.63
CA LEU A 291 -17.49 25.08 -12.11
C LEU A 291 -17.75 23.72 -12.77
N ILE A 292 -16.81 23.21 -13.56
CA ILE A 292 -16.90 21.89 -14.20
C ILE A 292 -17.06 20.80 -13.15
N LEU A 293 -16.19 20.78 -12.13
CA LEU A 293 -16.27 19.77 -11.06
C LEU A 293 -17.60 19.87 -10.29
N LYS A 294 -18.04 21.08 -9.97
CA LYS A 294 -19.35 21.31 -9.33
C LYS A 294 -20.48 20.72 -10.17
N ASN A 295 -20.51 21.06 -11.45
CA ASN A 295 -21.55 20.60 -12.39
C ASN A 295 -21.49 19.07 -12.57
N LEU A 296 -20.27 18.49 -12.59
CA LEU A 296 -20.09 17.03 -12.68
C LEU A 296 -20.71 16.36 -11.45
N ILE A 297 -20.38 16.80 -10.24
CA ILE A 297 -20.92 16.23 -9.00
C ILE A 297 -22.45 16.25 -8.99
N GLN A 298 -23.05 17.32 -9.53
CA GLN A 298 -24.51 17.47 -9.57
C GLN A 298 -25.19 16.61 -10.66
N SER A 299 -24.50 16.36 -11.77
CA SER A 299 -25.14 15.76 -12.97
C SER A 299 -24.73 14.31 -13.23
N VAL A 300 -23.55 13.86 -12.80
CA VAL A 300 -23.06 12.52 -13.10
C VAL A 300 -23.94 11.45 -12.43
N ARG A 301 -24.27 10.41 -13.19
CA ARG A 301 -25.07 9.26 -12.73
C ARG A 301 -24.33 7.93 -12.88
N THR A 302 -23.20 7.97 -13.55
CA THR A 302 -22.30 6.83 -13.74
C THR A 302 -21.15 6.87 -12.72
N PRO A 303 -20.46 5.75 -12.45
CA PRO A 303 -19.29 5.74 -11.58
C PRO A 303 -18.26 6.78 -12.00
N CYS A 304 -17.64 7.46 -11.04
CA CYS A 304 -16.65 8.49 -11.34
C CYS A 304 -15.38 8.37 -10.48
N VAL A 305 -14.27 8.85 -11.05
CA VAL A 305 -12.95 8.96 -10.39
C VAL A 305 -12.57 10.43 -10.32
N ILE A 306 -12.17 10.89 -9.13
CA ILE A 306 -11.69 12.24 -8.89
C ILE A 306 -10.26 12.16 -8.39
N ASP A 307 -9.31 12.79 -9.11
CA ASP A 307 -7.88 12.75 -8.81
C ASP A 307 -7.22 14.14 -8.93
N ALA A 308 -6.01 14.27 -8.47
CA ALA A 308 -5.08 15.38 -8.73
C ALA A 308 -5.72 16.78 -8.52
N ASP A 309 -5.73 17.63 -9.56
CA ASP A 309 -6.24 19.00 -9.46
C ASP A 309 -7.72 19.05 -9.03
N ALA A 310 -8.54 18.05 -9.37
CA ALA A 310 -9.92 17.98 -8.90
C ALA A 310 -10.02 17.65 -7.40
N LEU A 311 -9.08 16.90 -6.82
CA LEU A 311 -8.98 16.74 -5.36
C LEU A 311 -8.57 18.03 -4.66
N ASN A 312 -7.70 18.84 -5.30
CA ASN A 312 -7.35 20.15 -4.76
C ASN A 312 -8.57 21.08 -4.72
N ILE A 313 -9.40 21.06 -5.77
CA ILE A 313 -10.67 21.83 -5.81
C ILE A 313 -11.63 21.34 -4.71
N LEU A 314 -11.75 20.02 -4.49
CA LEU A 314 -12.58 19.49 -3.40
C LEU A 314 -12.07 19.94 -2.03
N ALA A 315 -10.75 20.00 -1.82
CA ALA A 315 -10.16 20.46 -0.58
C ALA A 315 -10.51 21.93 -0.26
N GLU A 316 -10.60 22.76 -1.29
CA GLU A 316 -11.05 24.16 -1.16
C GLU A 316 -12.58 24.28 -0.97
N ASN A 317 -13.34 23.21 -1.28
CA ASN A 317 -14.80 23.15 -1.20
C ASN A 317 -15.28 21.95 -0.38
N PRO A 318 -14.92 21.81 0.91
CA PRO A 318 -15.09 20.59 1.70
C PRO A 318 -16.55 20.15 1.85
N THR A 319 -17.52 21.07 1.74
CA THR A 319 -18.95 20.75 1.78
C THR A 319 -19.38 19.86 0.60
N TRP A 320 -18.66 19.89 -0.53
CA TRP A 320 -18.99 19.09 -1.72
C TRP A 320 -18.77 17.59 -1.51
N LEU A 321 -17.93 17.21 -0.55
CA LEU A 321 -17.74 15.80 -0.18
C LEU A 321 -19.04 15.11 0.23
N SER A 322 -19.99 15.85 0.81
CA SER A 322 -21.30 15.33 1.19
C SER A 322 -22.26 15.10 0.02
N PHE A 323 -21.94 15.65 -1.15
CA PHE A 323 -22.74 15.56 -2.36
C PHE A 323 -22.14 14.64 -3.42
N LEU A 324 -21.01 14.00 -3.12
CA LEU A 324 -20.41 13.05 -4.05
C LEU A 324 -21.39 11.92 -4.38
N PRO A 325 -21.52 11.55 -5.65
CA PRO A 325 -22.31 10.37 -6.03
C PRO A 325 -21.81 9.12 -5.32
N GLN A 326 -22.73 8.26 -4.90
CA GLN A 326 -22.36 7.01 -4.25
C GLN A 326 -21.46 6.16 -5.15
N GLY A 327 -20.38 5.61 -4.57
CA GLY A 327 -19.40 4.81 -5.31
C GLY A 327 -18.35 5.63 -6.06
N THR A 328 -18.34 6.98 -5.89
CA THR A 328 -17.20 7.81 -6.35
C THR A 328 -15.90 7.27 -5.81
N ILE A 329 -14.86 7.27 -6.64
CA ILE A 329 -13.50 6.88 -6.25
C ILE A 329 -12.64 8.15 -6.15
N LEU A 330 -12.00 8.35 -4.99
CA LEU A 330 -11.01 9.38 -4.76
C LEU A 330 -9.62 8.73 -4.69
N THR A 331 -8.61 9.33 -5.36
CA THR A 331 -7.28 8.72 -5.47
C THR A 331 -6.16 9.63 -4.93
N PRO A 332 -6.25 10.13 -3.67
CA PRO A 332 -5.27 11.05 -3.13
C PRO A 332 -3.93 10.36 -2.80
N HIS A 333 -2.82 11.08 -2.99
CA HIS A 333 -1.58 10.79 -2.28
C HIS A 333 -1.64 11.40 -0.86
N PRO A 334 -0.72 11.05 0.08
CA PRO A 334 -0.82 11.50 1.49
C PRO A 334 -1.03 13.01 1.68
N LYS A 335 -0.31 13.85 0.92
CA LYS A 335 -0.44 15.31 1.04
C LYS A 335 -1.76 15.85 0.47
N GLU A 336 -2.28 15.26 -0.62
CA GLU A 336 -3.60 15.58 -1.15
C GLU A 336 -4.68 15.18 -0.16
N PHE A 337 -4.54 14.01 0.47
CA PHE A 337 -5.47 13.53 1.48
C PHE A 337 -5.51 14.46 2.70
N ASP A 338 -4.36 14.80 3.28
CA ASP A 338 -4.29 15.69 4.44
C ASP A 338 -4.90 17.07 4.13
N ARG A 339 -4.71 17.57 2.89
CA ARG A 339 -5.38 18.81 2.42
C ARG A 339 -6.88 18.62 2.29
N LEU A 340 -7.34 17.48 1.74
CA LEU A 340 -8.75 17.17 1.54
C LEU A 340 -9.54 17.11 2.86
N VAL A 341 -8.91 16.58 3.93
CA VAL A 341 -9.54 16.52 5.25
C VAL A 341 -9.28 17.78 6.10
N GLY A 342 -8.41 18.68 5.64
CA GLY A 342 -8.08 19.93 6.31
C GLY A 342 -7.21 19.80 7.57
N VAL A 343 -6.63 18.61 7.80
CA VAL A 343 -5.81 18.31 8.99
C VAL A 343 -4.61 17.47 8.58
N LEU A 344 -3.42 17.86 9.06
CA LEU A 344 -2.22 17.05 8.91
C LEU A 344 -2.31 15.82 9.81
N SER A 345 -1.98 14.67 9.25
CA SER A 345 -1.90 13.43 10.02
C SER A 345 -0.49 13.26 10.57
N ASN A 346 -0.37 12.94 11.85
CA ASN A 346 0.91 12.75 12.54
C ASN A 346 1.56 11.38 12.22
N SER A 347 0.77 10.42 11.76
CA SER A 347 1.24 9.07 11.41
C SER A 347 0.45 8.49 10.23
N GLY A 348 1.01 7.44 9.62
CA GLY A 348 0.31 6.66 8.60
C GLY A 348 -0.93 5.96 9.15
N HIS A 349 -0.86 5.49 10.39
CA HIS A 349 -2.02 4.90 11.07
C HIS A 349 -3.17 5.90 11.22
N GLU A 350 -2.90 7.09 11.77
CA GLU A 350 -3.91 8.15 11.91
C GLU A 350 -4.50 8.55 10.54
N ARG A 351 -3.65 8.69 9.53
CA ARG A 351 -4.11 8.97 8.15
C ARG A 351 -5.03 7.89 7.62
N LEU A 352 -4.72 6.61 7.87
CA LEU A 352 -5.56 5.49 7.47
C LEU A 352 -6.92 5.52 8.15
N GLN A 353 -6.98 5.79 9.46
CA GLN A 353 -8.25 5.89 10.20
C GLN A 353 -9.12 7.02 9.65
N ARG A 354 -8.55 8.20 9.42
CA ARG A 354 -9.26 9.33 8.79
C ARG A 354 -9.73 9.00 7.37
N ALA A 355 -8.94 8.22 6.62
CA ALA A 355 -9.32 7.78 5.28
C ALA A 355 -10.52 6.83 5.31
N ARG A 356 -10.55 5.89 6.26
CA ARG A 356 -11.71 5.03 6.52
C ARG A 356 -12.96 5.84 6.87
N GLU A 357 -12.83 6.76 7.81
CA GLU A 357 -13.93 7.63 8.25
C GLU A 357 -14.49 8.47 7.10
N LEU A 358 -13.61 9.04 6.25
CA LEU A 358 -14.03 9.78 5.07
C LEU A 358 -14.77 8.88 4.09
N ALA A 359 -14.25 7.68 3.81
CA ALA A 359 -14.87 6.72 2.90
C ALA A 359 -16.29 6.33 3.37
N ILE A 360 -16.46 6.04 4.65
CA ILE A 360 -17.74 5.70 5.28
C ILE A 360 -18.71 6.89 5.20
N ARG A 361 -18.28 8.07 5.67
CA ARG A 361 -19.12 9.28 5.76
C ARG A 361 -19.59 9.77 4.38
N SER A 362 -18.69 9.76 3.38
CA SER A 362 -19.00 10.23 2.03
C SER A 362 -19.50 9.12 1.09
N ARG A 363 -19.62 7.89 1.58
CA ARG A 363 -20.02 6.70 0.79
C ARG A 363 -19.20 6.54 -0.50
N CYS A 364 -17.92 6.88 -0.43
CA CYS A 364 -16.99 6.80 -1.55
C CYS A 364 -15.91 5.73 -1.30
N HIS A 365 -15.23 5.32 -2.35
CA HIS A 365 -13.99 4.53 -2.24
C HIS A 365 -12.81 5.50 -2.22
N LEU A 366 -11.83 5.24 -1.38
CA LEU A 366 -10.65 6.07 -1.26
C LEU A 366 -9.40 5.22 -1.48
N VAL A 367 -8.62 5.56 -2.50
CA VAL A 367 -7.33 4.95 -2.83
C VAL A 367 -6.23 5.85 -2.29
N LEU A 368 -5.78 5.59 -1.07
CA LEU A 368 -4.68 6.32 -0.44
C LEU A 368 -3.35 5.80 -1.00
N LYS A 369 -2.77 6.56 -1.93
CA LYS A 369 -1.55 6.16 -2.65
C LYS A 369 -0.33 6.11 -1.73
N GLY A 370 0.48 5.06 -1.84
CA GLY A 370 1.70 4.86 -1.05
C GLY A 370 2.42 3.58 -1.46
N ALA A 371 3.51 3.24 -0.78
CA ALA A 371 4.23 1.97 -1.01
C ALA A 371 3.30 0.76 -0.81
N TRP A 372 2.45 0.83 0.19
CA TRP A 372 1.34 -0.08 0.46
C TRP A 372 0.05 0.69 0.23
N THR A 373 -0.34 0.91 -1.02
CA THR A 373 -1.56 1.65 -1.33
C THR A 373 -2.76 1.02 -0.62
N ALA A 374 -3.47 1.83 0.19
CA ALA A 374 -4.63 1.41 0.94
C ALA A 374 -5.92 1.79 0.21
N ILE A 375 -6.80 0.83 0.00
CA ILE A 375 -8.12 1.01 -0.60
C ILE A 375 -9.15 0.93 0.51
N CYS A 376 -9.73 2.08 0.89
CA CYS A 376 -10.77 2.15 1.90
C CYS A 376 -12.16 2.11 1.24
N GLU A 377 -13.01 1.22 1.70
CA GLU A 377 -14.39 1.07 1.24
C GLU A 377 -15.39 1.86 2.11
N PRO A 378 -16.58 2.18 1.57
CA PRO A 378 -17.68 2.75 2.35
C PRO A 378 -18.16 1.88 3.53
N THR A 379 -17.86 0.60 3.52
CA THR A 379 -18.15 -0.37 4.58
C THR A 379 -17.14 -0.34 5.73
N GLY A 380 -16.03 0.40 5.57
CA GLY A 380 -14.95 0.48 6.55
C GLY A 380 -13.84 -0.56 6.36
N HIS A 381 -13.96 -1.49 5.42
CA HIS A 381 -12.87 -2.41 5.09
C HIS A 381 -11.74 -1.69 4.35
N VAL A 382 -10.50 -2.13 4.60
CA VAL A 382 -9.28 -1.62 3.97
C VAL A 382 -8.53 -2.76 3.31
N TYR A 383 -8.12 -2.56 2.06
CA TYR A 383 -7.31 -3.52 1.30
C TYR A 383 -5.95 -2.89 0.98
N PHE A 384 -4.88 -3.55 1.43
CA PHE A 384 -3.50 -3.14 1.14
C PHE A 384 -3.00 -3.84 -0.12
N ASN A 385 -2.44 -3.07 -1.02
CA ASN A 385 -1.86 -3.59 -2.26
C ASN A 385 -0.37 -3.88 -2.09
N PRO A 386 0.09 -5.12 -2.38
CA PRO A 386 1.49 -5.50 -2.25
C PRO A 386 2.36 -5.21 -3.48
N THR A 387 1.76 -4.83 -4.61
CA THR A 387 2.49 -4.62 -5.87
C THR A 387 2.97 -3.18 -6.01
N GLY A 388 4.04 -3.00 -6.75
CA GLY A 388 4.68 -1.72 -6.98
C GLY A 388 6.07 -1.62 -6.36
N ASN A 389 6.83 -0.64 -6.81
CA ASN A 389 8.21 -0.44 -6.39
C ASN A 389 8.58 1.05 -6.36
N PRO A 390 9.71 1.42 -5.71
CA PRO A 390 10.13 2.82 -5.60
C PRO A 390 10.36 3.55 -6.93
N GLY A 391 10.64 2.84 -8.03
CA GLY A 391 10.78 3.41 -9.37
C GLY A 391 9.51 4.10 -9.87
N MET A 392 8.34 3.77 -9.30
CA MET A 392 7.06 4.39 -9.61
C MET A 392 6.86 5.77 -8.94
N ALA A 393 7.75 6.18 -8.04
CA ALA A 393 7.69 7.48 -7.36
C ALA A 393 8.13 8.62 -8.29
N LYS A 394 7.42 8.78 -9.41
CA LYS A 394 7.68 9.76 -10.47
C LYS A 394 6.38 10.41 -10.96
N GLY A 395 6.50 11.61 -11.54
CA GLY A 395 5.37 12.30 -12.16
C GLY A 395 4.69 11.43 -13.22
N GLY A 396 3.36 11.45 -13.26
CA GLY A 396 2.56 10.72 -14.24
C GLY A 396 2.08 9.33 -13.79
N SER A 397 2.68 8.72 -12.75
CA SER A 397 2.24 7.40 -12.27
C SER A 397 0.81 7.44 -11.72
N GLY A 398 0.43 8.51 -11.00
CA GLY A 398 -0.94 8.72 -10.52
C GLY A 398 -1.94 8.88 -11.66
N ASP A 399 -1.57 9.65 -12.69
CA ASP A 399 -2.41 9.86 -13.87
C ASP A 399 -2.69 8.53 -14.59
N ALA A 400 -1.67 7.66 -14.70
CA ALA A 400 -1.82 6.33 -15.25
C ALA A 400 -2.78 5.46 -14.41
N LEU A 401 -2.72 5.54 -13.07
CA LEU A 401 -3.65 4.84 -12.19
C LEU A 401 -5.10 5.28 -12.41
N THR A 402 -5.33 6.60 -12.49
CA THR A 402 -6.66 7.16 -12.77
C THR A 402 -7.22 6.64 -14.09
N GLY A 403 -6.41 6.62 -15.15
CA GLY A 403 -6.81 6.06 -16.44
C GLY A 403 -7.17 4.57 -16.36
N LEU A 404 -6.40 3.81 -15.61
CA LEU A 404 -6.65 2.37 -15.45
C LEU A 404 -7.97 2.10 -14.70
N ILE A 405 -8.21 2.80 -13.59
CA ILE A 405 -9.42 2.66 -12.79
C ILE A 405 -10.66 3.08 -13.58
N ILE A 406 -10.63 4.22 -14.28
CA ILE A 406 -11.78 4.67 -15.08
C ILE A 406 -12.12 3.68 -16.19
N GLY A 407 -11.11 3.11 -16.84
CA GLY A 407 -11.33 2.13 -17.89
C GLY A 407 -11.88 0.80 -17.38
N LEU A 408 -11.60 0.43 -16.13
CA LEU A 408 -12.22 -0.73 -15.45
C LEU A 408 -13.67 -0.44 -15.08
N LEU A 409 -13.95 0.74 -14.50
CA LEU A 409 -15.31 1.16 -14.22
C LEU A 409 -16.18 1.17 -15.50
N ALA A 410 -15.62 1.68 -16.61
CA ALA A 410 -16.33 1.73 -17.88
C ALA A 410 -16.73 0.34 -18.38
N GLN A 411 -15.95 -0.69 -18.10
CA GLN A 411 -16.24 -2.10 -18.41
C GLN A 411 -17.31 -2.72 -17.50
N GLY A 412 -17.81 -2.01 -16.50
CA GLY A 412 -18.84 -2.49 -15.58
C GLY A 412 -18.30 -3.16 -14.31
N TYR A 413 -17.00 -3.08 -14.03
CA TYR A 413 -16.48 -3.47 -12.71
C TYR A 413 -17.10 -2.57 -11.63
N ALA A 414 -17.52 -3.16 -10.53
CA ALA A 414 -17.98 -2.40 -9.38
C ALA A 414 -16.85 -1.49 -8.83
N PRO A 415 -17.16 -0.36 -8.18
CA PRO A 415 -16.12 0.57 -7.71
C PRO A 415 -15.02 -0.08 -6.86
N LYS A 416 -15.38 -0.98 -5.94
CA LYS A 416 -14.41 -1.79 -5.19
C LYS A 416 -13.49 -2.60 -6.11
N GLU A 417 -14.08 -3.36 -7.03
CA GLU A 417 -13.34 -4.24 -7.95
C GLU A 417 -12.41 -3.42 -8.84
N ALA A 418 -12.88 -2.26 -9.34
CA ALA A 418 -12.07 -1.36 -10.14
C ALA A 418 -10.89 -0.78 -9.35
N CYS A 419 -11.07 -0.43 -8.06
CA CYS A 419 -9.98 -0.01 -7.19
C CYS A 419 -8.97 -1.13 -6.99
N VAL A 420 -9.43 -2.32 -6.55
CA VAL A 420 -8.56 -3.47 -6.24
C VAL A 420 -7.78 -3.90 -7.49
N LEU A 421 -8.48 -4.18 -8.58
CA LEU A 421 -7.85 -4.63 -9.83
C LEU A 421 -6.96 -3.53 -10.44
N GLY A 422 -7.42 -2.28 -10.42
CA GLY A 422 -6.68 -1.14 -10.99
C GLY A 422 -5.38 -0.87 -10.24
N VAL A 423 -5.41 -0.80 -8.92
CA VAL A 423 -4.22 -0.58 -8.10
C VAL A 423 -3.24 -1.74 -8.21
N TYR A 424 -3.74 -2.98 -8.19
CA TYR A 424 -2.90 -4.17 -8.32
C TYR A 424 -2.22 -4.25 -9.69
N LEU A 425 -2.96 -4.07 -10.78
CA LEU A 425 -2.43 -4.06 -12.15
C LEU A 425 -1.41 -2.93 -12.36
N HIS A 426 -1.69 -1.75 -11.81
CA HIS A 426 -0.79 -0.61 -11.88
C HIS A 426 0.55 -0.91 -11.21
N GLY A 427 0.53 -1.44 -9.98
CA GLY A 427 1.74 -1.84 -9.27
C GLY A 427 2.48 -2.97 -9.99
N LEU A 428 1.78 -4.02 -10.42
CA LEU A 428 2.36 -5.14 -11.16
C LEU A 428 3.00 -4.69 -12.50
N ALA A 429 2.37 -3.75 -13.20
CA ALA A 429 2.96 -3.16 -14.41
C ALA A 429 4.25 -2.39 -14.09
N GLY A 430 4.27 -1.64 -12.99
CA GLY A 430 5.47 -0.98 -12.47
C GLY A 430 6.58 -1.96 -12.15
N ASP A 431 6.26 -3.10 -11.51
CA ASP A 431 7.24 -4.15 -11.18
C ASP A 431 7.82 -4.80 -12.44
N LEU A 432 6.99 -5.06 -13.43
CA LEU A 432 7.43 -5.61 -14.73
C LEU A 432 8.29 -4.60 -15.51
N ALA A 433 7.96 -3.30 -15.45
CA ALA A 433 8.77 -2.25 -16.05
C ALA A 433 10.13 -2.14 -15.34
N ALA A 434 10.14 -2.09 -14.01
CA ALA A 434 11.37 -2.02 -13.22
C ALA A 434 12.28 -3.24 -13.46
N LYS A 435 11.71 -4.44 -13.59
CA LYS A 435 12.47 -5.66 -13.92
C LYS A 435 13.13 -5.57 -15.30
N ARG A 436 12.49 -4.89 -16.26
CA ARG A 436 12.99 -4.76 -17.64
C ARG A 436 14.08 -3.70 -17.78
N ILE A 437 13.92 -2.55 -17.14
CA ILE A 437 14.74 -1.35 -17.39
C ILE A 437 15.37 -0.73 -16.14
N GLY A 438 15.14 -1.29 -14.96
CA GLY A 438 15.61 -0.76 -13.67
C GLY A 438 14.69 0.33 -13.11
N MET A 439 14.71 0.50 -11.79
CA MET A 439 13.86 1.47 -11.08
C MET A 439 14.25 2.92 -11.39
N ASP A 440 15.55 3.21 -11.53
CA ASP A 440 16.05 4.57 -11.71
C ASP A 440 15.65 5.15 -13.06
N GLY A 441 15.71 4.35 -14.12
CA GLY A 441 15.46 4.75 -15.50
C GLY A 441 13.99 4.71 -15.93
N MET A 442 13.11 3.99 -15.21
CA MET A 442 11.72 3.84 -15.63
C MET A 442 10.93 5.15 -15.53
N THR A 443 9.97 5.32 -16.43
CA THR A 443 9.03 6.43 -16.48
C THR A 443 7.59 5.94 -16.33
N ALA A 444 6.64 6.85 -16.15
CA ALA A 444 5.21 6.51 -16.17
C ALA A 444 4.76 5.93 -17.53
N GLY A 445 5.40 6.35 -18.63
CA GLY A 445 5.18 5.77 -19.95
C GLY A 445 5.54 4.29 -20.02
N ASP A 446 6.68 3.89 -19.44
CA ASP A 446 7.12 2.50 -19.38
C ASP A 446 6.16 1.63 -18.56
N LEU A 447 5.62 2.19 -17.46
CA LEU A 447 4.57 1.55 -16.66
C LEU A 447 3.32 1.31 -17.51
N VAL A 448 2.83 2.32 -18.22
CA VAL A 448 1.65 2.21 -19.11
C VAL A 448 1.88 1.16 -20.20
N ASP A 449 3.08 1.11 -20.77
CA ASP A 449 3.45 0.11 -21.78
C ASP A 449 3.58 -1.32 -21.22
N ALA A 450 3.79 -1.46 -19.91
CA ALA A 450 3.84 -2.75 -19.23
C ALA A 450 2.45 -3.28 -18.79
N ILE A 451 1.38 -2.47 -18.80
CA ILE A 451 0.03 -2.91 -18.41
C ILE A 451 -0.43 -4.18 -19.20
N PRO A 452 -0.22 -4.30 -20.51
CA PRO A 452 -0.59 -5.53 -21.23
C PRO A 452 0.14 -6.78 -20.74
N ALA A 453 1.38 -6.64 -20.29
CA ALA A 453 2.14 -7.74 -19.69
C ALA A 453 1.60 -8.11 -18.30
N ALA A 454 1.18 -7.13 -17.49
CA ALA A 454 0.54 -7.36 -16.22
C ALA A 454 -0.79 -8.12 -16.38
N TRP A 455 -1.62 -7.75 -17.35
CA TRP A 455 -2.84 -8.50 -17.70
C TRP A 455 -2.55 -9.96 -18.06
N ARG A 456 -1.55 -10.21 -18.93
CA ARG A 456 -1.17 -11.57 -19.31
C ARG A 456 -0.75 -12.38 -18.08
N ARG A 457 0.08 -11.82 -17.20
CA ARG A 457 0.53 -12.50 -15.99
C ARG A 457 -0.62 -12.88 -15.07
N LEU A 458 -1.59 -11.98 -14.87
CA LEU A 458 -2.76 -12.30 -14.07
C LEU A 458 -3.64 -13.39 -14.69
N ARG A 459 -3.83 -13.36 -16.02
CA ARG A 459 -4.67 -14.35 -16.72
C ARG A 459 -4.00 -15.72 -16.87
N SER A 460 -2.68 -15.79 -17.11
CA SER A 460 -1.96 -17.07 -17.32
C SER A 460 -1.97 -17.98 -16.09
N GLY A 461 -2.04 -17.43 -14.87
CA GLY A 461 -2.21 -18.24 -13.65
C GLY A 461 -3.59 -18.86 -13.49
N SER A 462 -4.62 -18.42 -14.26
CA SER A 462 -5.96 -19.01 -14.24
C SER A 462 -6.10 -20.24 -15.14
N GLU A 463 -5.18 -20.45 -16.10
CA GLU A 463 -5.23 -21.60 -17.02
C GLU A 463 -4.70 -22.88 -16.36
N GLN A 464 -3.83 -22.79 -15.36
CA GLN A 464 -3.30 -23.96 -14.64
C GLN A 464 -4.31 -24.61 -13.67
N VAL A 465 -5.47 -23.98 -13.40
CA VAL A 465 -6.52 -24.51 -12.50
C VAL A 465 -7.68 -25.16 -13.28
N ARG A 466 -7.65 -25.12 -14.62
CA ARG A 466 -8.70 -25.68 -15.49
C ARG A 466 -8.22 -26.89 -16.33
N GLY A 467 -7.11 -27.52 -15.93
CA GLY A 467 -6.60 -28.75 -16.53
C GLY A 467 -6.94 -29.98 -15.70
#